data_efcd019ff990f14cfe301da60f5aeaa9
#
_entry.id   efcd019ff990f14cfe301da60f5aeaa9
#
_cell.length_a   1.000
_cell.length_b   1.000
_cell.length_c   1.000
_cell.angle_alpha   90.00
_cell.angle_beta   90.00
_cell.angle_gamma   90.00
#
_symmetry.space_group_name_H-M   'P 1'
#
loop_
_entity.id
_entity.type
_entity.pdbx_description
1 polymer ?
#
loop_
_entity_poly.entity_id
_entity_poly.type
_entity_poly.pdbx_seq_one_letter_code
_entity_poly.pdbx_strand_id
1 'polypeptide(L)'
;GALLIEPSDENSKDEESYEADDVRSIIGFPMLLQHVLRLFLLRQHRDDISKILDKELLQIFQTHWLDGLAQCEKSVQTNEVRSFIELLWRCRYLFDKHVIKWLTDDENEENLGIRRLRVNESRGYCSLIRDSQDVESGFAMLQSMLYHSQQLTTHYWLTPLLNYLLDQGGKNAHHYLKYLDNHLLCSDSEQPLIERTREFVRNPWSEAYPLRDMQSVLTANDGTSFAHYWFYKLEYILWERYCNQKDDKWRAFRMTARNSVEHVSPQSPESVDSNKVDQEMLDCFGNLGLVSRSINSEYGNKPYVEKRVRFQERNKNRVDSIKLALIYEHEHWNSELALAHQSQMIAEFQTYFDEVENAANCQNRS
;
A
#
# COMPACT_ATOMS: atom_id res chain seq x y z
N GLY A 1 13.99 11.43 -40.27
CA GLY A 1 13.15 10.90 -41.31
C GLY A 1 12.05 10.06 -40.65
N ALA A 2 10.81 10.53 -40.72
CA ALA A 2 9.65 9.78 -40.28
C ALA A 2 9.45 8.58 -41.20
N LEU A 3 9.43 7.37 -40.66
CA LEU A 3 8.94 6.20 -41.36
C LEU A 3 7.41 6.17 -41.21
N LEU A 4 6.73 6.66 -42.24
CA LEU A 4 5.33 6.34 -42.50
C LEU A 4 5.30 4.91 -43.05
N ILE A 5 4.76 3.98 -42.31
CA ILE A 5 4.41 2.64 -42.82
C ILE A 5 2.95 2.76 -43.32
N GLU A 6 2.78 2.66 -44.63
CA GLU A 6 1.45 2.50 -45.24
C GLU A 6 0.90 1.11 -44.91
N PRO A 7 -0.40 0.97 -44.64
CA PRO A 7 -1.02 -0.33 -44.38
C PRO A 7 -1.16 -1.10 -45.69
N SER A 8 -0.54 -2.27 -45.82
CA SER A 8 -0.84 -3.22 -46.87
C SER A 8 -2.10 -3.99 -46.50
N ASP A 9 -3.17 -3.79 -47.25
CA ASP A 9 -4.34 -4.67 -47.33
C ASP A 9 -3.90 -6.05 -47.81
N GLU A 10 -4.04 -7.07 -46.97
CA GLU A 10 -4.43 -8.41 -47.42
C GLU A 10 -4.88 -9.26 -46.22
N ASN A 11 -6.08 -9.78 -46.37
CA ASN A 11 -6.80 -10.73 -45.53
C ASN A 11 -5.97 -11.83 -44.89
N SER A 12 -5.95 -11.88 -43.59
CA SER A 12 -6.02 -13.14 -42.87
C SER A 12 -6.83 -12.94 -41.57
N LYS A 13 -7.95 -13.67 -41.55
CA LYS A 13 -8.76 -13.91 -40.36
C LYS A 13 -7.91 -14.60 -39.32
N ASP A 14 -7.44 -13.89 -38.34
CA ASP A 14 -7.20 -14.25 -36.99
C ASP A 14 -7.33 -12.93 -36.19
N GLU A 15 -8.59 -12.50 -35.98
CA GLU A 15 -8.94 -11.64 -34.88
C GLU A 15 -8.66 -12.45 -33.61
N GLU A 16 -7.38 -12.53 -33.21
CA GLU A 16 -7.08 -12.62 -31.80
C GLU A 16 -7.72 -11.36 -31.19
N SER A 17 -8.86 -11.53 -30.59
CA SER A 17 -9.44 -10.56 -29.70
C SER A 17 -8.34 -10.23 -28.69
N TYR A 18 -7.75 -9.06 -28.81
CA TYR A 18 -7.04 -8.44 -27.70
C TYR A 18 -8.11 -8.25 -26.62
N GLU A 19 -8.31 -9.28 -25.78
CA GLU A 19 -8.94 -9.10 -24.49
C GLU A 19 -8.14 -7.98 -23.85
N ALA A 20 -8.77 -6.83 -23.66
CA ALA A 20 -8.21 -5.72 -22.96
C ALA A 20 -7.74 -6.31 -21.62
N ASP A 21 -6.42 -6.38 -21.40
CA ASP A 21 -5.88 -6.83 -20.12
C ASP A 21 -6.64 -6.06 -19.04
N ASP A 22 -7.40 -6.77 -18.20
CA ASP A 22 -8.16 -6.21 -17.08
C ASP A 22 -7.23 -5.69 -15.98
N VAL A 23 -6.25 -4.91 -16.40
CA VAL A 23 -5.19 -4.34 -15.58
C VAL A 23 -5.28 -2.82 -15.59
N ARG A 24 -5.62 -2.25 -14.45
CA ARG A 24 -5.78 -0.80 -14.27
C ARG A 24 -4.74 -0.24 -13.30
N SER A 25 -4.10 0.87 -13.68
CA SER A 25 -3.13 1.58 -12.82
C SER A 25 -3.81 2.12 -11.55
N ILE A 26 -3.07 2.12 -10.42
CA ILE A 26 -3.52 2.71 -9.15
C ILE A 26 -3.50 4.24 -9.15
N ILE A 27 -2.76 4.87 -10.06
CA ILE A 27 -2.71 6.32 -10.25
C ILE A 27 -2.87 6.68 -11.73
N GLY A 28 -3.42 7.86 -11.99
CA GLY A 28 -3.46 8.44 -13.33
C GLY A 28 -2.09 8.88 -13.84
N PHE A 29 -1.93 8.98 -15.15
CA PHE A 29 -0.68 9.45 -15.77
C PHE A 29 -0.26 10.87 -15.33
N PRO A 30 -1.19 11.84 -15.15
CA PRO A 30 -0.85 13.14 -14.60
C PRO A 30 -0.18 13.11 -13.22
N MET A 31 -0.61 12.20 -12.36
CA MET A 31 -0.01 12.00 -11.05
C MET A 31 1.38 11.38 -11.17
N LEU A 32 1.57 10.37 -12.02
CA LEU A 32 2.88 9.80 -12.30
C LEU A 32 3.86 10.85 -12.80
N LEU A 33 3.43 11.74 -13.71
CA LEU A 33 4.25 12.85 -14.20
C LEU A 33 4.75 13.76 -13.07
N GLN A 34 3.89 14.05 -12.08
CA GLN A 34 4.27 14.90 -10.94
C GLN A 34 5.26 14.18 -10.00
N HIS A 35 5.09 12.87 -9.75
CA HIS A 35 6.08 12.08 -9.03
C HIS A 35 7.45 12.09 -9.74
N VAL A 36 7.45 11.96 -11.07
CA VAL A 36 8.69 11.99 -11.88
C VAL A 36 9.32 13.37 -11.88
N LEU A 37 8.53 14.44 -12.02
CA LEU A 37 9.04 15.82 -11.92
C LEU A 37 9.71 16.06 -10.57
N ARG A 38 9.07 15.61 -9.50
CA ARG A 38 9.61 15.69 -8.16
C ARG A 38 10.97 14.99 -8.04
N LEU A 39 11.09 13.77 -8.55
CA LEU A 39 12.36 13.05 -8.61
C LEU A 39 13.40 13.79 -9.44
N PHE A 40 13.01 14.32 -10.59
CA PHE A 40 13.89 15.05 -11.47
C PHE A 40 14.51 16.26 -10.78
N LEU A 41 13.69 17.04 -10.06
CA LEU A 41 14.13 18.22 -9.32
C LEU A 41 15.03 17.84 -8.13
N LEU A 42 14.59 16.87 -7.31
CA LEU A 42 15.34 16.46 -6.12
C LEU A 42 16.68 15.82 -6.43
N ARG A 43 16.79 15.03 -7.51
CA ARG A 43 18.06 14.45 -7.96
C ARG A 43 19.04 15.47 -8.50
N GLN A 44 18.56 16.65 -8.88
CA GLN A 44 19.38 17.81 -9.27
C GLN A 44 19.61 18.80 -8.13
N HIS A 45 19.23 18.45 -6.89
CA HIS A 45 19.31 19.35 -5.72
C HIS A 45 18.53 20.67 -5.89
N ARG A 46 17.48 20.65 -6.70
CA ARG A 46 16.56 21.77 -6.89
C ARG A 46 15.44 21.73 -5.84
N ASP A 47 14.69 22.85 -5.77
CA ASP A 47 13.53 22.95 -4.89
C ASP A 47 12.45 21.94 -5.31
N ASP A 48 11.89 21.25 -4.29
CA ASP A 48 10.81 20.29 -4.47
C ASP A 48 9.48 21.00 -4.73
N ILE A 49 8.54 20.28 -5.33
CA ILE A 49 7.15 20.71 -5.43
C ILE A 49 6.48 20.63 -4.05
N SER A 50 5.55 21.54 -3.76
CA SER A 50 4.86 21.63 -2.47
C SER A 50 3.70 20.65 -2.31
N LYS A 51 3.15 20.14 -3.42
CA LYS A 51 2.00 19.23 -3.47
C LYS A 51 1.95 18.47 -4.80
N ILE A 52 1.24 17.34 -4.78
CA ILE A 52 0.88 16.57 -5.98
C ILE A 52 -0.64 16.65 -6.13
N LEU A 53 -1.11 17.24 -7.24
CA LEU A 53 -2.53 17.41 -7.53
C LEU A 53 -2.78 17.34 -9.04
N ASP A 54 -3.57 16.38 -9.49
CA ASP A 54 -3.86 16.19 -10.93
C ASP A 54 -4.41 17.42 -11.62
N LYS A 55 -5.26 18.18 -10.93
CA LYS A 55 -5.87 19.40 -11.45
C LYS A 55 -4.89 20.55 -11.67
N GLU A 56 -3.74 20.53 -11.01
CA GLU A 56 -2.73 21.59 -11.05
C GLU A 56 -1.47 21.15 -11.83
N LEU A 57 -1.52 20.04 -12.57
CA LEU A 57 -0.38 19.51 -13.31
C LEU A 57 0.37 20.59 -14.11
N LEU A 58 -0.31 21.32 -14.97
CA LEU A 58 0.31 22.33 -15.82
C LEU A 58 0.94 23.47 -15.01
N GLN A 59 0.26 23.94 -13.97
CA GLN A 59 0.76 24.99 -13.11
C GLN A 59 2.00 24.53 -12.34
N ILE A 60 2.00 23.29 -11.81
CA ILE A 60 3.15 22.72 -11.10
C ILE A 60 4.36 22.62 -12.03
N PHE A 61 4.18 22.10 -13.24
CA PHE A 61 5.26 22.04 -14.24
C PHE A 61 5.77 23.40 -14.65
N GLN A 62 4.85 24.35 -14.89
CA GLN A 62 5.20 25.71 -15.26
C GLN A 62 6.05 26.38 -14.19
N THR A 63 5.55 26.40 -12.95
CA THR A 63 6.18 27.13 -11.84
C THR A 63 7.51 26.54 -11.41
N HIS A 64 7.59 25.20 -11.29
CA HIS A 64 8.76 24.54 -10.70
C HIS A 64 9.84 24.16 -11.71
N TRP A 65 9.52 24.15 -13.00
CA TRP A 65 10.47 23.71 -14.02
C TRP A 65 10.50 24.59 -15.27
N LEU A 66 9.36 24.79 -15.97
CA LEU A 66 9.36 25.36 -17.31
C LEU A 66 9.70 26.84 -17.33
N ASP A 67 9.28 27.63 -16.33
CA ASP A 67 9.61 29.06 -16.26
C ASP A 67 11.13 29.30 -16.11
N GLY A 68 11.79 28.50 -15.27
CA GLY A 68 13.24 28.52 -15.14
C GLY A 68 13.94 28.02 -16.40
N LEU A 69 13.43 26.97 -17.00
CA LEU A 69 13.98 26.41 -18.23
C LEU A 69 13.88 27.36 -19.41
N ALA A 70 12.80 28.13 -19.50
CA ALA A 70 12.60 29.13 -20.58
C ALA A 70 13.66 30.25 -20.57
N GLN A 71 14.35 30.48 -19.47
CA GLN A 71 15.43 31.47 -19.35
C GLN A 71 16.80 30.92 -19.77
N CYS A 72 16.90 29.61 -20.02
CA CYS A 72 18.14 28.93 -20.39
C CYS A 72 18.40 29.01 -21.90
N GLU A 73 19.67 28.77 -22.30
CA GLU A 73 20.02 28.59 -23.71
C GLU A 73 19.31 27.34 -24.31
N LYS A 74 19.03 27.40 -25.60
CA LYS A 74 18.29 26.33 -26.31
C LYS A 74 18.94 24.93 -26.20
N SER A 75 20.25 24.90 -26.16
CA SER A 75 21.03 23.68 -25.96
C SER A 75 20.76 23.04 -24.58
N VAL A 76 20.70 23.88 -23.53
CA VAL A 76 20.38 23.47 -22.15
C VAL A 76 18.94 23.01 -22.08
N GLN A 77 18.00 23.78 -22.65
CA GLN A 77 16.57 23.40 -22.72
C GLN A 77 16.40 22.00 -23.34
N THR A 78 17.04 21.76 -24.50
CA THR A 78 16.95 20.46 -25.20
C THR A 78 17.49 19.32 -24.37
N ASN A 79 18.64 19.50 -23.72
CA ASN A 79 19.25 18.46 -22.89
C ASN A 79 18.43 18.16 -21.64
N GLU A 80 17.89 19.17 -20.99
CA GLU A 80 17.09 19.01 -19.78
C GLU A 80 15.76 18.31 -20.07
N VAL A 81 15.08 18.70 -21.16
CA VAL A 81 13.86 18.00 -21.61
C VAL A 81 14.15 16.54 -21.96
N ARG A 82 15.25 16.26 -22.64
CA ARG A 82 15.67 14.89 -22.95
C ARG A 82 15.88 14.08 -21.67
N SER A 83 16.63 14.63 -20.71
CA SER A 83 16.91 13.97 -19.43
C SER A 83 15.62 13.68 -18.63
N PHE A 84 14.65 14.62 -18.66
CA PHE A 84 13.35 14.38 -18.05
C PHE A 84 12.59 13.23 -18.74
N ILE A 85 12.55 13.21 -20.06
CA ILE A 85 11.88 12.16 -20.83
C ILE A 85 12.53 10.80 -20.57
N GLU A 86 13.85 10.72 -20.52
CA GLU A 86 14.57 9.49 -20.18
C GLU A 86 14.25 9.01 -18.78
N LEU A 87 14.21 9.92 -17.79
CA LEU A 87 13.79 9.60 -16.43
C LEU A 87 12.35 9.10 -16.39
N LEU A 88 11.43 9.77 -17.11
CA LEU A 88 10.01 9.38 -17.20
C LEU A 88 9.87 7.95 -17.75
N TRP A 89 10.58 7.61 -18.82
CA TRP A 89 10.57 6.25 -19.39
C TRP A 89 11.05 5.20 -18.38
N ARG A 90 12.15 5.47 -17.69
CA ARG A 90 12.68 4.57 -16.67
C ARG A 90 11.71 4.42 -15.51
N CYS A 91 11.15 5.53 -14.99
CA CYS A 91 10.15 5.49 -13.94
C CYS A 91 8.89 4.75 -14.36
N ARG A 92 8.39 4.98 -15.58
CA ARG A 92 7.23 4.28 -16.12
C ARG A 92 7.45 2.77 -16.20
N TYR A 93 8.59 2.35 -16.73
CA TYR A 93 8.96 0.93 -16.80
C TYR A 93 9.02 0.29 -15.41
N LEU A 94 9.67 0.95 -14.44
CA LEU A 94 9.78 0.45 -13.06
C LEU A 94 8.43 0.44 -12.34
N PHE A 95 7.59 1.44 -12.57
CA PHE A 95 6.23 1.48 -12.08
C PHE A 95 5.41 0.29 -12.62
N ASP A 96 5.46 0.04 -13.92
CA ASP A 96 4.74 -1.07 -14.53
C ASP A 96 5.25 -2.44 -14.07
N LYS A 97 6.53 -2.53 -13.72
CA LYS A 97 7.17 -3.77 -13.30
C LYS A 97 6.98 -4.09 -11.82
N HIS A 98 7.01 -3.08 -10.93
CA HIS A 98 7.14 -3.28 -9.49
C HIS A 98 5.98 -2.70 -8.65
N VAL A 99 5.14 -1.86 -9.21
CA VAL A 99 4.02 -1.26 -8.49
C VAL A 99 2.74 -2.03 -8.74
N ILE A 100 1.94 -2.18 -7.69
CA ILE A 100 0.63 -2.85 -7.76
C ILE A 100 -0.30 -2.20 -8.78
N LYS A 101 -1.22 -3.00 -9.29
CA LYS A 101 -2.30 -2.60 -10.20
C LYS A 101 -3.59 -3.25 -9.76
N TRP A 102 -4.69 -2.67 -10.12
CA TRP A 102 -5.97 -3.34 -10.10
C TRP A 102 -5.96 -4.44 -11.15
N LEU A 103 -6.26 -5.64 -10.71
CA LEU A 103 -6.34 -6.85 -11.53
C LEU A 103 -7.76 -7.40 -11.37
N THR A 104 -8.40 -7.74 -12.47
CA THR A 104 -9.66 -8.47 -12.47
C THR A 104 -9.34 -9.95 -12.61
N ASP A 105 -9.90 -10.79 -11.76
CA ASP A 105 -9.74 -12.25 -11.84
C ASP A 105 -10.87 -12.87 -12.69
N ASP A 106 -10.78 -14.19 -12.91
CA ASP A 106 -11.75 -14.95 -13.74
C ASP A 106 -13.18 -14.91 -13.18
N GLU A 107 -13.36 -14.54 -11.90
CA GLU A 107 -14.66 -14.37 -11.25
C GLU A 107 -15.16 -12.91 -11.30
N ASN A 108 -14.47 -12.02 -12.01
CA ASN A 108 -14.69 -10.58 -12.08
C ASN A 108 -14.53 -9.87 -10.71
N GLU A 109 -13.77 -10.44 -9.77
CA GLU A 109 -13.36 -9.75 -8.56
C GLU A 109 -12.12 -8.90 -8.82
N GLU A 110 -12.17 -7.63 -8.43
CA GLU A 110 -11.00 -6.74 -8.49
C GLU A 110 -10.11 -6.95 -7.26
N ASN A 111 -8.81 -7.08 -7.48
CA ASN A 111 -7.81 -7.12 -6.42
C ASN A 111 -6.56 -6.31 -6.82
N LEU A 112 -5.71 -5.99 -5.84
CA LEU A 112 -4.42 -5.33 -6.06
C LEU A 112 -3.30 -6.37 -6.09
N GLY A 113 -2.51 -6.37 -7.16
CA GLY A 113 -1.38 -7.28 -7.32
C GLY A 113 -0.29 -6.74 -8.23
N ILE A 114 0.83 -7.44 -8.30
CA ILE A 114 1.96 -7.13 -9.18
C ILE A 114 2.01 -8.17 -10.30
N ARG A 115 1.72 -7.74 -11.53
CA ARG A 115 2.00 -8.51 -12.74
C ARG A 115 3.16 -7.85 -13.47
N ARG A 116 4.35 -8.44 -13.36
CA ARG A 116 5.58 -7.87 -13.92
C ARG A 116 5.55 -7.81 -15.42
N LEU A 117 6.00 -6.68 -15.95
CA LEU A 117 6.36 -6.54 -17.37
C LEU A 117 7.68 -7.25 -17.63
N ARG A 118 7.73 -8.06 -18.69
CA ARG A 118 8.96 -8.66 -19.21
C ARG A 118 9.03 -8.54 -20.72
N VAL A 119 10.24 -8.51 -21.23
CA VAL A 119 10.49 -8.59 -22.68
C VAL A 119 10.35 -10.04 -23.11
N ASN A 120 9.52 -10.29 -24.11
CA ASN A 120 9.41 -11.57 -24.80
C ASN A 120 10.02 -11.44 -26.19
N GLU A 121 11.05 -12.22 -26.45
CA GLU A 121 11.69 -12.30 -27.77
C GLU A 121 11.23 -13.59 -28.46
N SER A 122 10.48 -13.43 -29.55
CA SER A 122 10.02 -14.56 -30.35
C SER A 122 10.18 -14.25 -31.82
N ARG A 123 10.84 -15.14 -32.56
CA ARG A 123 11.04 -15.06 -34.02
C ARG A 123 11.61 -13.73 -34.52
N GLY A 124 12.50 -13.09 -33.71
CA GLY A 124 13.10 -11.80 -34.03
C GLY A 124 12.28 -10.57 -33.73
N TYR A 125 11.10 -10.73 -33.09
CA TYR A 125 10.27 -9.65 -32.60
C TYR A 125 10.38 -9.55 -31.09
N CYS A 126 10.52 -8.32 -30.59
CA CYS A 126 10.47 -8.01 -29.15
C CYS A 126 9.08 -7.48 -28.81
N SER A 127 8.42 -8.08 -27.83
CA SER A 127 7.15 -7.61 -27.28
C SER A 127 7.24 -7.51 -25.77
N LEU A 128 6.45 -6.60 -25.16
CA LEU A 128 6.28 -6.53 -23.72
C LEU A 128 5.07 -7.36 -23.35
N ILE A 129 5.27 -8.34 -22.48
CA ILE A 129 4.18 -9.17 -21.96
C ILE A 129 4.13 -9.07 -20.42
N ARG A 130 2.96 -9.32 -19.85
CA ARG A 130 2.79 -9.39 -18.38
C ARG A 130 2.82 -10.85 -17.94
N ASP A 131 3.39 -11.08 -16.75
CA ASP A 131 3.32 -12.40 -16.13
C ASP A 131 1.85 -12.72 -15.75
N SER A 132 1.45 -13.96 -15.96
CA SER A 132 0.10 -14.44 -15.66
C SER A 132 -0.16 -14.66 -14.17
N GLN A 133 0.90 -14.72 -13.35
CA GLN A 133 0.81 -14.95 -11.91
C GLN A 133 1.35 -13.77 -11.12
N ASP A 134 0.80 -13.56 -9.93
CA ASP A 134 1.30 -12.59 -8.96
C ASP A 134 2.63 -13.09 -8.38
N VAL A 135 3.69 -12.27 -8.56
CA VAL A 135 5.06 -12.66 -8.24
C VAL A 135 5.55 -11.87 -7.06
N GLU A 136 5.55 -11.98 -5.93
CA GLU A 136 5.95 -11.17 -4.76
C GLU A 136 4.76 -10.79 -3.89
N SER A 137 4.03 -11.80 -3.45
CA SER A 137 2.82 -11.61 -2.64
C SER A 137 3.02 -10.69 -1.42
N GLY A 138 4.18 -10.75 -0.74
CA GLY A 138 4.49 -9.89 0.41
C GLY A 138 4.68 -8.42 0.01
N PHE A 139 5.38 -8.17 -1.09
CA PHE A 139 5.59 -6.81 -1.60
C PHE A 139 4.30 -6.19 -2.16
N ALA A 140 3.49 -7.00 -2.83
CA ALA A 140 2.16 -6.58 -3.31
C ALA A 140 1.21 -6.30 -2.14
N MET A 141 1.21 -7.15 -1.10
CA MET A 141 0.37 -6.96 0.09
C MET A 141 0.72 -5.69 0.85
N LEU A 142 2.02 -5.38 1.02
CA LEU A 142 2.46 -4.14 1.66
C LEU A 142 2.01 -2.91 0.87
N GLN A 143 2.15 -2.91 -0.45
CA GLN A 143 1.68 -1.82 -1.30
C GLN A 143 0.15 -1.70 -1.25
N SER A 144 -0.58 -2.82 -1.20
CA SER A 144 -2.03 -2.83 -1.06
C SER A 144 -2.47 -2.24 0.28
N MET A 145 -1.74 -2.54 1.37
CA MET A 145 -1.93 -1.92 2.66
C MET A 145 -1.73 -0.40 2.59
N LEU A 146 -0.63 0.05 1.99
CA LEU A 146 -0.35 1.48 1.80
C LEU A 146 -1.40 2.17 0.93
N TYR A 147 -1.91 1.49 -0.11
CA TYR A 147 -2.96 2.01 -0.97
C TYR A 147 -4.27 2.25 -0.22
N HIS A 148 -4.72 1.28 0.58
CA HIS A 148 -6.00 1.35 1.28
C HIS A 148 -5.95 2.14 2.59
N SER A 149 -4.80 2.18 3.27
CA SER A 149 -4.68 2.81 4.58
C SER A 149 -4.61 4.34 4.53
N GLN A 150 -4.29 4.91 3.35
CA GLN A 150 -4.13 6.35 3.20
C GLN A 150 -5.41 7.00 2.67
N GLN A 151 -5.85 8.05 3.32
CA GLN A 151 -6.97 8.87 2.86
C GLN A 151 -6.62 9.72 1.63
N LEU A 152 -5.32 9.92 1.37
CA LEU A 152 -4.82 10.72 0.26
C LEU A 152 -4.54 9.84 -0.96
N THR A 153 -5.14 10.17 -2.07
CA THR A 153 -4.94 9.48 -3.37
C THR A 153 -3.58 9.74 -4.01
N THR A 154 -2.78 10.64 -3.43
CA THR A 154 -1.47 11.05 -3.96
C THR A 154 -0.38 10.02 -3.79
N HIS A 155 -0.54 9.05 -2.88
CA HIS A 155 0.42 7.96 -2.66
C HIS A 155 1.87 8.44 -2.57
N TYR A 156 2.17 9.37 -1.66
CA TYR A 156 3.50 9.99 -1.53
C TYR A 156 4.66 9.00 -1.38
N TRP A 157 4.40 7.79 -0.88
CA TRP A 157 5.37 6.69 -0.80
C TRP A 157 5.93 6.25 -2.17
N LEU A 158 5.22 6.56 -3.28
CA LEU A 158 5.69 6.23 -4.63
C LEU A 158 6.94 6.98 -5.01
N THR A 159 7.10 8.26 -4.62
CA THR A 159 8.29 9.04 -4.98
C THR A 159 9.58 8.38 -4.46
N PRO A 160 9.76 8.11 -3.17
CA PRO A 160 10.96 7.44 -2.67
C PRO A 160 11.09 6.00 -3.16
N LEU A 161 9.99 5.26 -3.32
CA LEU A 161 10.05 3.91 -3.89
C LEU A 161 10.58 3.93 -5.33
N LEU A 162 10.09 4.80 -6.20
CA LEU A 162 10.58 4.93 -7.57
C LEU A 162 12.06 5.34 -7.61
N ASN A 163 12.48 6.24 -6.69
CA ASN A 163 13.88 6.60 -6.55
C ASN A 163 14.76 5.39 -6.20
N TYR A 164 14.35 4.60 -5.21
CA TYR A 164 15.04 3.38 -4.82
C TYR A 164 15.12 2.37 -5.98
N LEU A 165 14.02 2.16 -6.69
CA LEU A 165 13.98 1.26 -7.85
C LEU A 165 14.87 1.71 -9.00
N LEU A 166 15.02 3.03 -9.24
CA LEU A 166 15.94 3.57 -10.24
C LEU A 166 17.39 3.22 -9.94
N ASP A 167 17.78 3.24 -8.68
CA ASP A 167 19.15 3.02 -8.24
C ASP A 167 19.46 1.53 -7.99
N GLN A 168 18.50 0.74 -7.49
CA GLN A 168 18.69 -0.66 -7.08
C GLN A 168 18.01 -1.70 -8.00
N GLY A 169 17.21 -1.25 -8.99
CA GLY A 169 16.59 -2.15 -9.97
C GLY A 169 15.60 -3.17 -9.37
N GLY A 170 15.04 -2.91 -8.20
CA GLY A 170 14.13 -3.82 -7.50
C GLY A 170 14.79 -4.76 -6.50
N LYS A 171 16.12 -4.79 -6.40
CA LYS A 171 16.82 -5.56 -5.37
C LYS A 171 16.41 -5.04 -3.99
N ASN A 172 15.97 -5.93 -3.10
CA ASN A 172 15.51 -5.60 -1.74
C ASN A 172 14.38 -4.55 -1.65
N ALA A 173 13.62 -4.31 -2.73
CA ALA A 173 12.57 -3.28 -2.77
C ALA A 173 11.47 -3.51 -1.73
N HIS A 174 11.10 -4.77 -1.44
CA HIS A 174 10.14 -5.11 -0.40
C HIS A 174 10.64 -4.69 0.98
N HIS A 175 11.90 -5.02 1.29
CA HIS A 175 12.49 -4.64 2.57
C HIS A 175 12.63 -3.12 2.70
N TYR A 176 13.08 -2.44 1.64
CA TYR A 176 13.09 -0.98 1.62
C TYR A 176 11.71 -0.37 1.88
N LEU A 177 10.66 -0.91 1.27
CA LEU A 177 9.31 -0.39 1.47
C LEU A 177 8.80 -0.62 2.89
N LYS A 178 9.18 -1.73 3.56
CA LYS A 178 8.90 -1.96 4.99
C LYS A 178 9.54 -0.87 5.86
N TYR A 179 10.81 -0.59 5.61
CA TYR A 179 11.57 0.45 6.31
C TYR A 179 10.95 1.84 6.07
N LEU A 180 10.71 2.18 4.80
CA LEU A 180 10.08 3.44 4.41
C LEU A 180 8.71 3.63 5.10
N ASP A 181 7.85 2.63 5.07
CA ASP A 181 6.53 2.68 5.71
C ASP A 181 6.64 2.91 7.22
N ASN A 182 7.52 2.18 7.91
CA ASN A 182 7.76 2.35 9.33
C ASN A 182 8.15 3.80 9.66
N HIS A 183 9.21 4.32 9.06
CA HIS A 183 9.71 5.66 9.36
C HIS A 183 8.85 6.80 8.79
N LEU A 184 8.06 6.54 7.74
CA LEU A 184 7.18 7.53 7.15
C LEU A 184 5.84 7.65 7.90
N LEU A 185 5.24 6.51 8.29
CA LEU A 185 3.87 6.46 8.80
C LEU A 185 3.75 6.02 10.28
N CYS A 186 4.73 5.26 10.78
CA CYS A 186 4.77 4.88 12.21
C CYS A 186 5.69 5.79 13.04
N SER A 187 6.16 6.90 12.49
CA SER A 187 7.01 7.86 13.19
C SER A 187 6.21 8.97 13.86
N ASP A 188 6.84 9.61 14.83
CA ASP A 188 6.29 10.79 15.51
C ASP A 188 6.79 12.07 14.82
N SER A 189 6.05 12.53 13.81
CA SER A 189 6.38 13.75 13.07
C SER A 189 5.13 14.48 12.63
N GLU A 190 5.08 15.78 12.90
CA GLU A 190 4.02 16.68 12.43
C GLU A 190 4.27 17.21 11.01
N GLN A 191 5.44 16.93 10.43
CA GLN A 191 5.74 17.38 9.08
C GLN A 191 4.83 16.72 8.04
N PRO A 192 4.39 17.45 7.01
CA PRO A 192 3.59 16.90 5.92
C PRO A 192 4.30 15.72 5.24
N LEU A 193 3.54 14.73 4.78
CA LEU A 193 4.08 13.52 4.12
C LEU A 193 4.97 13.86 2.92
N ILE A 194 4.64 14.91 2.16
CA ILE A 194 5.45 15.33 1.03
C ILE A 194 6.86 15.75 1.45
N GLU A 195 6.99 16.42 2.60
CA GLU A 195 8.29 16.84 3.12
C GLU A 195 9.07 15.66 3.69
N ARG A 196 8.39 14.79 4.46
CA ARG A 196 9.02 13.58 4.99
C ARG A 196 9.56 12.67 3.88
N THR A 197 8.83 12.50 2.79
CA THR A 197 9.29 11.68 1.66
C THR A 197 10.47 12.30 0.90
N ARG A 198 10.69 13.63 1.00
CA ARG A 198 11.90 14.28 0.46
C ARG A 198 13.18 13.74 1.11
N GLU A 199 13.14 13.52 2.41
CA GLU A 199 14.28 12.94 3.13
C GLU A 199 14.63 11.56 2.59
N PHE A 200 13.64 10.68 2.39
CA PHE A 200 13.87 9.33 1.86
C PHE A 200 14.30 9.29 0.38
N VAL A 201 14.06 10.34 -0.38
CA VAL A 201 14.66 10.47 -1.73
C VAL A 201 16.15 10.80 -1.64
N ARG A 202 16.57 11.60 -0.66
CA ARG A 202 17.98 11.97 -0.43
C ARG A 202 18.77 10.87 0.24
N ASN A 203 18.17 10.26 1.24
CA ASN A 203 18.75 9.15 1.99
C ASN A 203 17.70 8.03 2.17
N PRO A 204 17.74 6.96 1.38
CA PRO A 204 16.75 5.88 1.45
C PRO A 204 16.61 5.22 2.83
N TRP A 205 17.67 5.22 3.61
CA TRP A 205 17.74 4.61 4.96
C TRP A 205 17.85 5.69 6.04
N SER A 206 17.11 6.79 5.91
CA SER A 206 17.14 7.91 6.86
C SER A 206 16.47 7.56 8.18
N GLU A 207 17.15 7.81 9.28
CA GLU A 207 16.66 7.67 10.66
C GLU A 207 16.08 9.00 11.21
N ALA A 208 15.81 9.99 10.34
CA ALA A 208 15.35 11.32 10.75
C ALA A 208 14.01 11.32 11.48
N TYR A 209 13.22 10.26 11.30
CA TYR A 209 11.88 10.11 11.89
C TYR A 209 11.84 8.87 12.80
N PRO A 210 12.05 9.01 14.11
CA PRO A 210 12.05 7.89 15.05
C PRO A 210 10.65 7.24 15.14
N LEU A 211 10.64 5.93 15.34
CA LEU A 211 9.41 5.16 15.47
C LEU A 211 8.67 5.52 16.77
N ARG A 212 7.34 5.51 16.70
CA ARG A 212 6.48 5.67 17.88
C ARG A 212 6.57 4.45 18.79
N ASP A 213 6.43 4.69 20.07
CA ASP A 213 6.17 3.63 21.04
C ASP A 213 4.77 3.05 20.84
N MET A 214 4.70 1.82 20.34
CA MET A 214 3.43 1.14 20.06
C MET A 214 2.64 0.81 21.32
N GLN A 215 3.29 0.68 22.47
CA GLN A 215 2.60 0.56 23.74
C GLN A 215 1.76 1.80 24.00
N SER A 216 2.34 2.98 23.89
CA SER A 216 1.64 4.25 24.08
C SER A 216 0.52 4.44 23.05
N VAL A 217 0.76 4.14 21.78
CA VAL A 217 -0.22 4.32 20.70
C VAL A 217 -1.45 3.42 20.90
N LEU A 218 -1.25 2.11 21.14
CA LEU A 218 -2.34 1.14 21.13
C LEU A 218 -3.06 0.99 22.49
N THR A 219 -2.55 1.60 23.56
CA THR A 219 -3.25 1.69 24.86
C THR A 219 -3.99 3.00 25.05
N ALA A 220 -4.06 3.88 24.04
CA ALA A 220 -4.69 5.19 24.13
C ALA A 220 -6.22 5.14 24.38
N ASN A 221 -6.86 3.99 24.20
CA ASN A 221 -8.30 3.80 24.41
C ASN A 221 -9.19 4.73 23.55
N ASP A 222 -8.76 4.96 22.30
CA ASP A 222 -9.37 5.94 21.38
C ASP A 222 -10.68 5.46 20.74
N GLY A 223 -11.09 4.22 20.98
CA GLY A 223 -12.32 3.65 20.43
C GLY A 223 -12.40 3.77 18.91
N THR A 224 -13.52 4.29 18.40
CA THR A 224 -13.73 4.50 16.95
C THR A 224 -12.87 5.62 16.36
N SER A 225 -12.16 6.40 17.18
CA SER A 225 -11.24 7.47 16.76
C SER A 225 -9.83 6.97 16.42
N PHE A 226 -9.51 5.71 16.70
CA PHE A 226 -8.24 5.14 16.25
C PHE A 226 -8.04 5.35 14.76
N ALA A 227 -6.86 5.82 14.36
CA ALA A 227 -6.51 5.94 12.95
C ALA A 227 -6.59 4.58 12.26
N HIS A 228 -7.33 4.49 11.16
CA HIS A 228 -7.50 3.25 10.39
C HIS A 228 -6.17 2.63 9.97
N TYR A 229 -5.14 3.43 9.78
CA TYR A 229 -3.80 2.97 9.43
C TYR A 229 -3.29 1.88 10.37
N TRP A 230 -3.50 1.97 11.67
CA TRP A 230 -3.01 0.98 12.65
C TRP A 230 -3.64 -0.39 12.45
N PHE A 231 -4.92 -0.44 12.07
CA PHE A 231 -5.59 -1.70 11.73
C PHE A 231 -5.05 -2.27 10.43
N TYR A 232 -4.88 -1.47 9.38
CA TYR A 232 -4.33 -1.90 8.11
C TYR A 232 -2.90 -2.42 8.26
N LYS A 233 -2.07 -1.69 8.99
CA LYS A 233 -0.68 -2.09 9.27
C LYS A 233 -0.63 -3.40 10.04
N LEU A 234 -1.49 -3.56 11.05
CA LEU A 234 -1.59 -4.79 11.81
C LEU A 234 -2.04 -5.99 10.94
N GLU A 235 -3.04 -5.79 10.08
CA GLU A 235 -3.48 -6.85 9.15
C GLU A 235 -2.33 -7.33 8.26
N TYR A 236 -1.49 -6.42 7.78
CA TYR A 236 -0.29 -6.77 7.01
C TYR A 236 0.72 -7.56 7.84
N ILE A 237 1.03 -7.11 9.06
CA ILE A 237 1.96 -7.78 9.97
C ILE A 237 1.48 -9.20 10.29
N LEU A 238 0.21 -9.35 10.66
CA LEU A 238 -0.40 -10.63 10.97
C LEU A 238 -0.47 -11.56 9.74
N TRP A 239 -0.77 -11.01 8.57
CA TRP A 239 -0.74 -11.79 7.34
C TRP A 239 0.67 -12.34 7.06
N GLU A 240 1.69 -11.53 7.16
CA GLU A 240 3.08 -11.95 6.95
C GLU A 240 3.50 -13.04 7.95
N ARG A 241 3.03 -12.95 9.19
CA ARG A 241 3.28 -13.93 10.25
C ARG A 241 2.55 -15.26 10.02
N TYR A 242 1.29 -15.20 9.67
CA TYR A 242 0.41 -16.36 9.74
C TYR A 242 0.04 -16.99 8.38
N CYS A 243 0.22 -16.32 7.24
CA CYS A 243 -0.22 -16.82 5.93
C CYS A 243 0.34 -18.19 5.54
N ASN A 244 1.53 -18.56 6.04
CA ASN A 244 2.16 -19.85 5.79
C ASN A 244 2.01 -20.86 6.95
N GLN A 245 1.41 -20.47 8.08
CA GLN A 245 1.27 -21.30 9.28
C GLN A 245 -0.16 -21.77 9.50
N LYS A 246 -1.13 -21.09 8.91
CA LYS A 246 -2.57 -21.39 9.03
C LYS A 246 -3.12 -21.97 7.72
N ASP A 247 -4.42 -22.20 7.69
CA ASP A 247 -5.16 -22.76 6.55
C ASP A 247 -5.07 -21.90 5.29
N ASP A 248 -5.42 -22.46 4.14
CA ASP A 248 -5.43 -21.78 2.85
C ASP A 248 -6.28 -20.49 2.82
N LYS A 249 -7.36 -20.43 3.62
CA LYS A 249 -8.19 -19.22 3.76
C LYS A 249 -7.43 -18.01 4.30
N TRP A 250 -6.36 -18.20 5.09
CA TRP A 250 -5.49 -17.13 5.58
C TRP A 250 -4.53 -16.67 4.49
N ARG A 251 -4.04 -17.62 3.68
CA ARG A 251 -3.21 -17.30 2.50
C ARG A 251 -4.02 -16.57 1.43
N ALA A 252 -5.32 -16.87 1.32
CA ALA A 252 -6.24 -16.18 0.41
C ALA A 252 -6.68 -14.78 0.86
N PHE A 253 -6.23 -14.30 2.05
CA PHE A 253 -6.52 -12.95 2.52
C PHE A 253 -6.15 -11.89 1.47
N ARG A 254 -7.02 -10.89 1.31
CA ARG A 254 -6.78 -9.74 0.42
C ARG A 254 -6.99 -8.45 1.21
N MET A 255 -6.09 -7.49 1.01
CA MET A 255 -6.28 -6.15 1.56
C MET A 255 -7.38 -5.45 0.76
N THR A 256 -8.42 -5.00 1.44
CA THR A 256 -9.59 -4.33 0.83
C THR A 256 -9.92 -3.03 1.56
N ALA A 257 -10.68 -2.15 0.90
CA ALA A 257 -11.12 -0.90 1.51
C ALA A 257 -12.06 -1.17 2.71
N ARG A 258 -11.71 -0.63 3.88
CA ARG A 258 -12.49 -0.69 5.12
C ARG A 258 -12.52 0.69 5.75
N ASN A 259 -13.64 1.07 6.28
CA ASN A 259 -13.86 2.44 6.70
C ASN A 259 -14.72 2.58 7.97
N SER A 260 -14.86 1.49 8.72
CA SER A 260 -15.64 1.49 9.96
C SER A 260 -14.93 0.68 11.04
N VAL A 261 -14.69 1.32 12.18
CA VAL A 261 -14.20 0.62 13.37
C VAL A 261 -15.39 0.01 14.10
N GLU A 262 -15.32 -1.29 14.33
CA GLU A 262 -16.37 -2.11 14.94
C GLU A 262 -15.93 -2.60 16.32
N HIS A 263 -16.82 -2.51 17.30
CA HIS A 263 -16.64 -3.11 18.63
C HIS A 263 -16.97 -4.61 18.58
N VAL A 264 -16.04 -5.45 18.93
CA VAL A 264 -16.24 -6.91 19.03
C VAL A 264 -17.28 -7.24 20.10
N SER A 265 -17.11 -6.74 21.33
CA SER A 265 -18.16 -6.67 22.34
C SER A 265 -18.87 -5.32 22.16
N PRO A 266 -20.19 -5.28 21.89
CA PRO A 266 -20.89 -4.05 21.55
C PRO A 266 -21.05 -3.11 22.76
N GLN A 267 -21.10 -1.80 22.49
CA GLN A 267 -21.33 -0.78 23.52
C GLN A 267 -22.71 -0.90 24.18
N SER A 268 -23.72 -1.31 23.42
CA SER A 268 -25.11 -1.45 23.86
C SER A 268 -25.69 -2.75 23.34
N PRO A 269 -25.42 -3.89 24.01
CA PRO A 269 -25.85 -5.20 23.50
C PRO A 269 -27.37 -5.33 23.47
N GLU A 270 -27.91 -5.93 22.41
CA GLU A 270 -29.35 -6.19 22.24
C GLU A 270 -29.90 -7.23 23.25
N SER A 271 -29.03 -8.05 23.82
CA SER A 271 -29.36 -9.07 24.82
C SER A 271 -28.35 -9.09 25.95
N VAL A 272 -28.76 -9.67 27.09
CA VAL A 272 -27.86 -9.82 28.24
C VAL A 272 -26.71 -10.78 27.87
N ASP A 273 -25.51 -10.24 27.88
CA ASP A 273 -24.27 -11.02 27.71
C ASP A 273 -23.50 -11.01 29.04
N SER A 274 -23.38 -12.19 29.65
CA SER A 274 -22.65 -12.36 30.93
C SER A 274 -21.14 -12.32 30.74
N ASN A 275 -20.65 -12.48 29.51
CA ASN A 275 -19.24 -12.50 29.15
C ASN A 275 -18.86 -11.28 28.29
N LYS A 276 -19.38 -10.09 28.62
CA LYS A 276 -19.06 -8.84 27.90
C LYS A 276 -17.77 -8.21 28.38
N VAL A 277 -17.21 -7.34 27.55
CA VAL A 277 -16.14 -6.43 27.93
C VAL A 277 -16.70 -5.31 28.81
N ASP A 278 -15.99 -4.97 29.88
CA ASP A 278 -16.38 -3.89 30.80
C ASP A 278 -16.35 -2.53 30.10
N GLN A 279 -17.17 -1.60 30.60
CA GLN A 279 -17.36 -0.27 30.00
C GLN A 279 -16.03 0.50 29.82
N GLU A 280 -15.11 0.38 30.79
CA GLU A 280 -13.81 1.04 30.77
C GLU A 280 -12.87 0.50 29.68
N MET A 281 -13.12 -0.72 29.23
CA MET A 281 -12.29 -1.44 28.26
C MET A 281 -12.93 -1.56 26.87
N LEU A 282 -14.16 -1.07 26.68
CA LEU A 282 -14.88 -1.18 25.42
C LEU A 282 -14.09 -0.58 24.26
N ASP A 283 -13.50 0.57 24.49
CA ASP A 283 -12.77 1.35 23.47
C ASP A 283 -11.29 0.95 23.32
N CYS A 284 -10.84 -0.11 24.05
CA CYS A 284 -9.47 -0.59 23.90
C CYS A 284 -9.23 -1.23 22.52
N PHE A 285 -8.03 -1.07 21.97
CA PHE A 285 -7.66 -1.59 20.66
C PHE A 285 -7.88 -3.11 20.53
N GLY A 286 -7.76 -3.84 21.63
CA GLY A 286 -8.03 -5.28 21.70
C GLY A 286 -9.47 -5.64 21.34
N ASN A 287 -10.45 -4.80 21.72
CA ASN A 287 -11.87 -5.02 21.45
C ASN A 287 -12.37 -4.44 20.12
N LEU A 288 -11.47 -3.95 19.26
CA LEU A 288 -11.84 -3.25 18.03
C LEU A 288 -11.37 -4.00 16.79
N GLY A 289 -12.11 -3.87 15.68
CA GLY A 289 -11.73 -4.36 14.37
C GLY A 289 -12.13 -3.39 13.26
N LEU A 290 -11.36 -3.31 12.19
CA LEU A 290 -11.69 -2.49 11.03
C LEU A 290 -12.45 -3.32 10.00
N VAL A 291 -13.65 -2.89 9.66
CA VAL A 291 -14.58 -3.59 8.75
C VAL A 291 -15.16 -2.65 7.70
N SER A 292 -15.86 -3.21 6.70
CA SER A 292 -16.66 -2.41 5.77
C SER A 292 -17.92 -1.87 6.47
N ARG A 293 -18.51 -0.82 5.93
CA ARG A 293 -19.79 -0.27 6.44
C ARG A 293 -20.91 -1.30 6.43
N SER A 294 -20.96 -2.17 5.43
CA SER A 294 -21.98 -3.22 5.34
C SER A 294 -21.84 -4.23 6.48
N ILE A 295 -20.62 -4.67 6.79
CA ILE A 295 -20.34 -5.57 7.90
C ILE A 295 -20.66 -4.90 9.23
N ASN A 296 -20.25 -3.64 9.41
CA ASN A 296 -20.56 -2.88 10.62
C ASN A 296 -22.08 -2.78 10.85
N SER A 297 -22.86 -2.47 9.80
CA SER A 297 -24.33 -2.40 9.88
C SER A 297 -24.96 -3.76 10.18
N GLU A 298 -24.41 -4.85 9.64
CA GLU A 298 -24.88 -6.20 9.90
C GLU A 298 -24.61 -6.64 11.35
N TYR A 299 -23.44 -6.29 11.90
CA TYR A 299 -23.07 -6.61 13.27
C TYR A 299 -23.86 -5.79 14.28
N GLY A 300 -23.95 -4.48 14.09
CA GLY A 300 -24.72 -3.58 14.97
C GLY A 300 -24.44 -3.85 16.46
N ASN A 301 -25.48 -3.91 17.24
CA ASN A 301 -25.41 -4.19 18.69
C ASN A 301 -25.53 -5.68 19.05
N LYS A 302 -25.29 -6.58 18.09
CA LYS A 302 -25.37 -8.03 18.33
C LYS A 302 -24.31 -8.48 19.34
N PRO A 303 -24.64 -9.46 20.19
CA PRO A 303 -23.68 -10.01 21.13
C PRO A 303 -22.53 -10.72 20.39
N TYR A 304 -21.40 -10.85 21.06
CA TYR A 304 -20.18 -11.48 20.52
C TYR A 304 -20.44 -12.81 19.81
N VAL A 305 -21.20 -13.72 20.45
CA VAL A 305 -21.46 -15.06 19.91
C VAL A 305 -22.15 -15.00 18.55
N GLU A 306 -23.08 -14.09 18.35
CA GLU A 306 -23.79 -13.93 17.07
C GLU A 306 -22.87 -13.33 15.99
N LYS A 307 -22.05 -12.34 16.34
CA LYS A 307 -21.03 -11.77 15.43
C LYS A 307 -20.02 -12.84 15.01
N ARG A 308 -19.57 -13.67 15.95
CA ARG A 308 -18.66 -14.80 15.71
C ARG A 308 -19.23 -15.78 14.68
N VAL A 309 -20.47 -16.23 14.83
CA VAL A 309 -21.13 -17.14 13.89
C VAL A 309 -21.18 -16.52 12.49
N ARG A 310 -21.63 -15.26 12.37
CA ARG A 310 -21.68 -14.53 11.10
C ARG A 310 -20.31 -14.38 10.45
N PHE A 311 -19.30 -14.08 11.24
CA PHE A 311 -17.92 -14.01 10.75
C PHE A 311 -17.46 -15.36 10.20
N GLN A 312 -17.66 -16.44 10.94
CA GLN A 312 -17.26 -17.78 10.52
C GLN A 312 -17.98 -18.24 9.25
N GLU A 313 -19.26 -17.96 9.11
CA GLU A 313 -20.03 -18.28 7.90
C GLU A 313 -19.51 -17.53 6.67
N ARG A 314 -19.18 -16.24 6.80
CA ARG A 314 -18.65 -15.43 5.71
C ARG A 314 -17.22 -15.83 5.34
N ASN A 315 -16.40 -16.18 6.31
CA ASN A 315 -14.96 -16.42 6.16
C ASN A 315 -14.60 -17.91 5.98
N LYS A 316 -15.45 -18.67 5.31
CA LYS A 316 -15.19 -20.10 5.03
C LYS A 316 -14.03 -20.33 4.08
N ASN A 317 -13.95 -19.52 3.01
CA ASN A 317 -12.97 -19.68 1.93
C ASN A 317 -11.85 -18.67 2.00
N ARG A 318 -12.09 -17.49 2.55
CA ARG A 318 -11.14 -16.39 2.67
C ARG A 318 -11.42 -15.58 3.92
N VAL A 319 -10.37 -15.27 4.66
CA VAL A 319 -10.47 -14.42 5.86
C VAL A 319 -10.58 -12.95 5.44
N ASP A 320 -11.61 -12.25 5.93
CA ASP A 320 -11.79 -10.83 5.68
C ASP A 320 -10.90 -9.96 6.57
N SER A 321 -10.65 -10.37 7.83
CA SER A 321 -9.77 -9.69 8.77
C SER A 321 -9.04 -10.73 9.61
N ILE A 322 -7.72 -10.67 9.58
CA ILE A 322 -6.87 -11.60 10.33
C ILE A 322 -6.97 -11.31 11.82
N LYS A 323 -6.98 -10.03 12.20
CA LYS A 323 -7.21 -9.62 13.59
C LYS A 323 -8.52 -10.17 14.15
N LEU A 324 -9.62 -9.99 13.42
CA LEU A 324 -10.92 -10.51 13.84
C LEU A 324 -10.97 -12.04 13.81
N ALA A 325 -10.27 -12.70 12.88
CA ALA A 325 -10.19 -14.15 12.85
C ALA A 325 -9.54 -14.70 14.13
N LEU A 326 -8.47 -14.08 14.61
CA LEU A 326 -7.84 -14.44 15.88
C LEU A 326 -8.79 -14.22 17.07
N ILE A 327 -9.53 -13.13 17.10
CA ILE A 327 -10.52 -12.85 18.14
C ILE A 327 -11.64 -13.89 18.13
N TYR A 328 -12.19 -14.21 16.95
CA TYR A 328 -13.30 -15.15 16.82
C TYR A 328 -12.90 -16.64 16.88
N GLU A 329 -11.62 -16.97 17.10
CA GLU A 329 -11.19 -18.30 17.54
C GLU A 329 -11.69 -18.62 18.97
N HIS A 330 -11.85 -17.60 19.82
CA HIS A 330 -12.37 -17.76 21.19
C HIS A 330 -13.86 -18.06 21.21
N GLU A 331 -14.32 -18.88 22.16
CA GLU A 331 -15.75 -19.18 22.34
C GLU A 331 -16.54 -18.04 22.98
N HIS A 332 -15.89 -17.25 23.80
CA HIS A 332 -16.42 -16.06 24.49
C HIS A 332 -15.41 -14.93 24.46
N TRP A 333 -15.86 -13.73 24.76
CA TRP A 333 -15.04 -12.51 24.72
C TRP A 333 -15.33 -11.61 25.91
N ASN A 334 -14.33 -11.34 26.71
CA ASN A 334 -14.41 -10.54 27.93
C ASN A 334 -13.22 -9.56 28.04
N SER A 335 -13.16 -8.76 29.09
CA SER A 335 -12.09 -7.78 29.32
C SER A 335 -10.70 -8.39 29.40
N GLU A 336 -10.56 -9.56 30.00
CA GLU A 336 -9.26 -10.26 30.11
C GLU A 336 -8.73 -10.67 28.74
N LEU A 337 -9.58 -11.28 27.91
CA LEU A 337 -9.21 -11.70 26.55
C LEU A 337 -8.94 -10.48 25.65
N ALA A 338 -9.71 -9.39 25.78
CA ALA A 338 -9.48 -8.17 25.03
C ALA A 338 -8.12 -7.54 25.36
N LEU A 339 -7.74 -7.47 26.63
CA LEU A 339 -6.43 -7.00 27.08
C LEU A 339 -5.28 -7.91 26.65
N ALA A 340 -5.47 -9.23 26.77
CA ALA A 340 -4.48 -10.19 26.34
C ALA A 340 -4.23 -10.07 24.82
N HIS A 341 -5.31 -9.95 24.03
CA HIS A 341 -5.21 -9.74 22.59
C HIS A 341 -4.53 -8.41 22.26
N GLN A 342 -4.87 -7.30 22.96
CA GLN A 342 -4.17 -6.02 22.79
C GLN A 342 -2.66 -6.15 23.03
N SER A 343 -2.28 -6.78 24.11
CA SER A 343 -0.88 -7.00 24.46
C SER A 343 -0.15 -7.84 23.41
N GLN A 344 -0.81 -8.87 22.89
CA GLN A 344 -0.29 -9.67 21.78
C GLN A 344 -0.08 -8.82 20.51
N MET A 345 -1.05 -7.96 20.14
CA MET A 345 -0.94 -7.10 18.95
C MET A 345 0.20 -6.10 19.09
N ILE A 346 0.39 -5.53 20.29
CA ILE A 346 1.54 -4.64 20.58
C ILE A 346 2.87 -5.40 20.38
N ALA A 347 2.97 -6.63 20.88
CA ALA A 347 4.16 -7.46 20.71
C ALA A 347 4.43 -7.80 19.24
N GLU A 348 3.39 -8.03 18.42
CA GLU A 348 3.54 -8.25 16.98
C GLU A 348 4.12 -7.02 16.27
N PHE A 349 3.65 -5.81 16.59
CA PHE A 349 4.23 -4.57 16.07
C PHE A 349 5.69 -4.42 16.45
N GLN A 350 6.03 -4.63 17.74
CA GLN A 350 7.39 -4.47 18.22
C GLN A 350 8.35 -5.45 17.54
N THR A 351 7.96 -6.72 17.47
CA THR A 351 8.75 -7.75 16.78
C THR A 351 8.97 -7.38 15.30
N TYR A 352 7.93 -6.93 14.62
CA TYR A 352 8.02 -6.51 13.21
C TYR A 352 8.98 -5.32 13.03
N PHE A 353 8.91 -4.31 13.91
CA PHE A 353 9.83 -3.17 13.84
C PHE A 353 11.27 -3.61 14.05
N ASP A 354 11.54 -4.42 15.08
CA ASP A 354 12.89 -4.92 15.37
C ASP A 354 13.45 -5.74 14.18
N GLU A 355 12.65 -6.58 13.55
CA GLU A 355 13.03 -7.38 12.37
C GLU A 355 13.40 -6.47 11.18
N VAL A 356 12.61 -5.42 10.92
CA VAL A 356 12.86 -4.48 9.81
C VAL A 356 14.11 -3.64 10.06
N GLU A 357 14.28 -3.11 11.27
CA GLU A 357 15.47 -2.31 11.64
C GLU A 357 16.76 -3.14 11.58
N ASN A 358 16.74 -4.35 12.13
CA ASN A 358 17.90 -5.24 12.09
C ASN A 358 18.33 -5.56 10.65
N ALA A 359 17.38 -5.80 9.76
CA ALA A 359 17.70 -6.09 8.38
C ALA A 359 18.19 -4.84 7.63
N ALA A 360 17.67 -3.63 7.91
CA ALA A 360 18.17 -2.37 7.37
C ALA A 360 19.63 -2.09 7.78
N ASN A 361 19.97 -2.32 9.05
CA ASN A 361 21.33 -2.17 9.56
C ASN A 361 22.35 -3.12 8.89
N CYS A 362 21.94 -4.32 8.49
CA CYS A 362 22.78 -5.24 7.73
C CYS A 362 23.07 -4.74 6.31
N GLN A 363 22.11 -4.06 5.68
CA GLN A 363 22.27 -3.53 4.31
C GLN A 363 23.10 -2.25 4.25
N ASN A 364 23.00 -1.38 5.26
CA ASN A 364 23.83 -0.17 5.33
C ASN A 364 25.33 -0.45 5.55
N ARG A 365 25.69 -1.67 5.98
CA ARG A 365 27.09 -2.07 6.23
C ARG A 365 27.73 -2.87 5.08
N SER A 366 26.97 -3.23 4.07
CA SER A 366 27.40 -3.99 2.90
C SER A 366 27.53 -3.09 1.65
#